data_1db9ba8a7c4d3db7b3d0cc7b9e461f37
#
_entry.id   1db9ba8a7c4d3db7b3d0cc7b9e461f37
#
_cell.length_a   1.000
_cell.length_b   1.000
_cell.length_c   1.000
_cell.angle_alpha   90.00
_cell.angle_beta   90.00
_cell.angle_gamma   90.00
#
_symmetry.space_group_name_H-M   'P 1'
#
loop_
_entity.id
_entity.type
_entity.pdbx_description
1 polymer ?
#
loop_
_entity_poly.entity_id
_entity_poly.type
_entity_poly.pdbx_seq_one_letter_code
_entity_poly.pdbx_strand_id
1 'polypeptide(L)'
;DSIYAEYYVVPTFDSSLLPDGFVVENYNFNGNEVQSAYLAAGDIRLLFSESAEGTNAGLRIYYEDDNDMMDFVPFLGYSGYVFPVRYQAQIPVPTNYTGSYMPFDKKVVACYIYTELTNNPLSVQAGMENKDTLQPGESTADADPVSVDSLDEMPEFYLFYGMNNNGEENFYLYDWKEGTYQRYVERDTSYDLD
;
A
#
# COMPACT_ATOMS: atom_id res chain seq x y z
N ASP A 1 -18.37 12.40 -3.07
CA ASP A 1 -17.33 13.04 -3.88
C ASP A 1 -16.02 12.38 -3.56
N SER A 2 -15.60 11.44 -4.44
CA SER A 2 -14.30 10.78 -4.33
C SER A 2 -13.24 11.83 -4.67
N ILE A 3 -12.41 12.17 -3.72
CA ILE A 3 -11.22 13.00 -3.96
C ILE A 3 -10.18 12.04 -4.57
N TYR A 4 -10.34 11.72 -5.85
CA TYR A 4 -9.24 11.19 -6.63
C TYR A 4 -8.39 12.39 -7.03
N ALA A 5 -7.19 12.48 -6.47
CA ALA A 5 -6.20 13.41 -6.98
C ALA A 5 -6.01 13.09 -8.46
N GLU A 6 -6.30 14.04 -9.36
CA GLU A 6 -6.02 13.87 -10.77
C GLU A 6 -4.51 13.83 -10.94
N TYR A 7 -3.99 12.70 -11.43
CA TYR A 7 -2.59 12.55 -11.80
C TYR A 7 -2.42 12.74 -13.30
N TYR A 8 -1.39 13.47 -13.67
CA TYR A 8 -0.98 13.66 -15.04
C TYR A 8 0.25 12.83 -15.34
N VAL A 9 0.19 12.00 -16.37
CA VAL A 9 1.32 11.19 -16.79
C VAL A 9 2.36 12.09 -17.45
N VAL A 10 3.58 12.02 -16.95
CA VAL A 10 4.74 12.74 -17.47
C VAL A 10 5.36 11.88 -18.58
N PRO A 11 5.66 12.47 -19.76
CA PRO A 11 6.12 11.69 -20.92
C PRO A 11 7.44 10.94 -20.73
N THR A 12 8.31 11.43 -19.86
CA THR A 12 9.64 10.85 -19.61
C THR A 12 9.99 10.88 -18.12
N PHE A 13 10.83 9.96 -17.70
CA PHE A 13 11.34 9.91 -16.31
C PHE A 13 12.78 9.39 -16.27
N ASP A 14 13.44 9.56 -15.14
CA ASP A 14 14.78 9.04 -14.92
C ASP A 14 14.73 7.54 -14.62
N SER A 15 15.30 6.71 -15.50
CA SER A 15 15.33 5.26 -15.34
C SER A 15 16.13 4.78 -14.12
N SER A 16 16.96 5.62 -13.52
CA SER A 16 17.68 5.30 -12.29
C SER A 16 16.76 5.13 -11.07
N LEU A 17 15.49 5.56 -11.18
CA LEU A 17 14.47 5.36 -10.16
C LEU A 17 13.91 3.94 -10.13
N LEU A 18 14.22 3.12 -11.15
CA LEU A 18 13.67 1.78 -11.29
C LEU A 18 14.52 0.76 -10.53
N PRO A 19 13.90 -0.14 -9.77
CA PRO A 19 14.58 -1.32 -9.28
C PRO A 19 14.85 -2.32 -10.41
N ASP A 20 15.74 -3.27 -10.16
CA ASP A 20 16.13 -4.28 -11.12
C ASP A 20 14.93 -5.10 -11.66
N GLY A 21 15.00 -5.46 -12.94
CA GLY A 21 13.98 -6.30 -13.60
C GLY A 21 12.94 -5.51 -14.39
N PHE A 22 12.78 -4.22 -14.15
CA PHE A 22 11.95 -3.38 -15.00
C PHE A 22 12.68 -2.99 -16.28
N VAL A 23 11.97 -3.05 -17.40
CA VAL A 23 12.45 -2.62 -18.72
C VAL A 23 11.73 -1.35 -19.14
N VAL A 24 12.49 -0.34 -19.54
CA VAL A 24 11.93 0.90 -20.06
C VAL A 24 11.48 0.69 -21.51
N GLU A 25 10.25 1.08 -21.81
CA GLU A 25 9.68 0.98 -23.15
C GLU A 25 8.69 2.13 -23.43
N ASN A 26 8.41 2.37 -24.71
CA ASN A 26 7.34 3.30 -25.10
C ASN A 26 5.98 2.65 -24.95
N TYR A 27 5.03 3.42 -24.42
CA TYR A 27 3.65 2.99 -24.19
C TYR A 27 2.67 4.06 -24.68
N ASN A 28 1.59 3.64 -25.34
CA ASN A 28 0.54 4.56 -25.75
C ASN A 28 -0.47 4.75 -24.60
N PHE A 29 -0.37 5.87 -23.91
CA PHE A 29 -1.29 6.26 -22.87
C PHE A 29 -2.28 7.31 -23.37
N ASN A 30 -3.57 6.95 -23.51
CA ASN A 30 -4.62 7.83 -23.99
C ASN A 30 -4.29 8.55 -25.32
N GLY A 31 -3.66 7.84 -26.27
CA GLY A 31 -3.28 8.39 -27.58
C GLY A 31 -1.95 9.16 -27.61
N ASN A 32 -1.26 9.25 -26.48
CA ASN A 32 0.05 9.88 -26.38
C ASN A 32 1.13 8.82 -26.11
N GLU A 33 2.26 8.91 -26.83
CA GLU A 33 3.40 8.07 -26.53
C GLU A 33 4.13 8.60 -25.29
N VAL A 34 4.29 7.73 -24.29
CA VAL A 34 4.97 8.04 -23.03
C VAL A 34 5.98 6.95 -22.71
N GLN A 35 7.01 7.29 -21.96
CA GLN A 35 7.92 6.32 -21.39
C GLN A 35 7.24 5.58 -20.25
N SER A 36 7.34 4.26 -20.25
CA SER A 36 6.84 3.37 -19.18
C SER A 36 7.93 2.41 -18.74
N ALA A 37 7.75 1.78 -17.60
CA ALA A 37 8.57 0.67 -17.17
C ALA A 37 7.70 -0.59 -17.00
N TYR A 38 8.19 -1.72 -17.50
CA TYR A 38 7.43 -2.97 -17.50
C TYR A 38 8.21 -4.08 -16.83
N LEU A 39 7.57 -4.76 -15.86
CA LEU A 39 8.06 -5.95 -15.19
C LEU A 39 7.31 -7.17 -15.75
N ALA A 40 7.93 -7.88 -16.67
CA ALA A 40 7.30 -9.02 -17.36
C ALA A 40 6.92 -10.18 -16.42
N ALA A 41 7.70 -10.39 -15.36
CA ALA A 41 7.44 -11.48 -14.40
C ALA A 41 6.09 -11.37 -13.71
N GLY A 42 5.60 -10.14 -13.45
CA GLY A 42 4.34 -9.89 -12.76
C GLY A 42 3.29 -9.17 -13.60
N ASP A 43 3.55 -8.92 -14.89
CA ASP A 43 2.69 -8.12 -15.76
C ASP A 43 2.38 -6.73 -15.16
N ILE A 44 3.42 -6.07 -14.62
CA ILE A 44 3.31 -4.77 -13.96
C ILE A 44 3.83 -3.67 -14.87
N ARG A 45 3.01 -2.66 -15.13
CA ARG A 45 3.39 -1.44 -15.82
C ARG A 45 3.46 -0.26 -14.86
N LEU A 46 4.57 0.46 -14.90
CA LEU A 46 4.74 1.71 -14.17
C LEU A 46 4.68 2.90 -15.14
N LEU A 47 3.96 3.92 -14.73
CA LEU A 47 3.97 5.24 -15.35
C LEU A 47 4.48 6.27 -14.35
N PHE A 48 5.20 7.27 -14.83
CA PHE A 48 5.57 8.40 -13.99
C PHE A 48 4.49 9.47 -14.08
N SER A 49 3.99 9.90 -12.94
CA SER A 49 2.90 10.87 -12.90
C SER A 49 3.08 11.85 -11.75
N GLU A 50 2.44 13.00 -11.87
CA GLU A 50 2.43 14.07 -10.87
C GLU A 50 1.00 14.59 -10.68
N SER A 51 0.73 15.27 -9.56
CA SER A 51 -0.55 15.95 -9.38
C SER A 51 -0.65 17.19 -10.27
N ALA A 52 -1.86 17.75 -10.42
CA ALA A 52 -2.11 18.97 -11.18
C ALA A 52 -1.23 20.16 -10.77
N GLU A 53 -0.77 20.16 -9.53
CA GLU A 53 0.10 21.19 -8.96
C GLU A 53 1.60 20.91 -9.16
N GLY A 54 1.96 19.83 -9.87
CA GLY A 54 3.33 19.38 -10.04
C GLY A 54 3.97 18.81 -8.78
N THR A 55 3.15 18.53 -7.76
CA THR A 55 3.57 17.88 -6.52
C THR A 55 3.30 16.37 -6.59
N ASN A 56 3.79 15.61 -5.61
CA ASN A 56 3.61 14.16 -5.54
C ASN A 56 4.04 13.41 -6.81
N ALA A 57 5.07 13.90 -7.50
CA ALA A 57 5.64 13.23 -8.66
C ALA A 57 6.27 11.89 -8.27
N GLY A 58 6.03 10.85 -9.06
CA GLY A 58 6.62 9.54 -8.82
C GLY A 58 6.08 8.44 -9.73
N LEU A 59 6.70 7.27 -9.59
CA LEU A 59 6.26 6.07 -10.28
C LEU A 59 5.00 5.51 -9.65
N ARG A 60 4.03 5.10 -10.48
CA ARG A 60 2.79 4.45 -10.08
C ARG A 60 2.54 3.21 -10.91
N ILE A 61 1.99 2.19 -10.28
CA ILE A 61 1.48 1.01 -10.96
C ILE A 61 0.21 1.45 -11.71
N TYR A 62 0.20 1.21 -13.01
CA TYR A 62 -0.96 1.48 -13.85
C TYR A 62 -1.73 0.19 -14.13
N TYR A 63 -3.00 0.18 -13.73
CA TYR A 63 -3.95 -0.89 -13.98
C TYR A 63 -4.82 -0.50 -15.18
N GLU A 64 -4.48 -1.06 -16.34
CA GLU A 64 -5.10 -0.68 -17.62
C GLU A 64 -6.60 -0.99 -17.66
N ASP A 65 -7.02 -2.13 -17.10
CA ASP A 65 -8.41 -2.57 -17.10
C ASP A 65 -9.37 -1.60 -16.41
N ASP A 66 -8.91 -0.95 -15.35
CA ASP A 66 -9.70 -0.01 -14.55
C ASP A 66 -9.32 1.45 -14.82
N ASN A 67 -8.30 1.68 -15.64
CA ASN A 67 -7.69 3.00 -15.86
C ASN A 67 -7.38 3.71 -14.53
N ASP A 68 -6.72 2.99 -13.62
CA ASP A 68 -6.42 3.45 -12.27
C ASP A 68 -4.93 3.32 -11.96
N MET A 69 -4.46 4.11 -11.01
CA MET A 69 -3.06 4.15 -10.60
C MET A 69 -2.91 3.99 -9.09
N MET A 70 -1.89 3.25 -8.70
CA MET A 70 -1.50 3.05 -7.31
C MET A 70 -0.02 3.43 -7.13
N ASP A 71 0.32 4.09 -6.03
CA ASP A 71 1.71 4.41 -5.73
C ASP A 71 2.61 3.17 -5.77
N PHE A 72 3.71 3.27 -6.51
CA PHE A 72 4.75 2.24 -6.49
C PHE A 72 5.69 2.50 -5.31
N VAL A 73 5.73 1.55 -4.36
CA VAL A 73 6.51 1.65 -3.12
C VAL A 73 7.35 0.39 -2.93
N PRO A 74 8.56 0.31 -3.50
CA PRO A 74 9.41 -0.86 -3.34
C PRO A 74 10.07 -0.89 -1.97
N PHE A 75 9.90 -2.00 -1.25
CA PHE A 75 10.66 -2.34 -0.06
C PHE A 75 11.87 -3.18 -0.47
N LEU A 76 13.06 -2.64 -0.31
CA LEU A 76 14.29 -3.28 -0.72
C LEU A 76 14.74 -4.31 0.33
N GLY A 77 15.09 -5.51 -0.12
CA GLY A 77 15.64 -6.58 0.70
C GLY A 77 17.03 -6.99 0.24
N TYR A 78 17.59 -8.00 0.90
CA TYR A 78 18.94 -8.50 0.60
C TYR A 78 19.03 -9.15 -0.80
N SER A 79 18.00 -9.85 -1.25
CA SER A 79 18.01 -10.61 -2.50
C SER A 79 16.97 -10.15 -3.53
N GLY A 80 16.37 -8.99 -3.32
CA GLY A 80 15.32 -8.48 -4.19
C GLY A 80 14.49 -7.40 -3.51
N TYR A 81 13.30 -7.20 -4.00
CA TYR A 81 12.34 -6.26 -3.45
C TYR A 81 10.93 -6.82 -3.49
N VAL A 82 10.06 -6.25 -2.68
CA VAL A 82 8.62 -6.45 -2.72
C VAL A 82 7.93 -5.10 -2.77
N PHE A 83 6.78 -5.03 -3.36
CA PHE A 83 5.98 -3.80 -3.42
C PHE A 83 4.49 -4.12 -3.26
N PRO A 84 3.73 -3.24 -2.57
CA PRO A 84 2.30 -3.38 -2.47
C PRO A 84 1.65 -3.39 -3.84
N VAL A 85 0.69 -4.29 -4.04
CA VAL A 85 -0.17 -4.35 -5.21
C VAL A 85 -1.62 -4.29 -4.78
N ARG A 86 -2.53 -4.05 -5.72
CA ARG A 86 -3.96 -4.04 -5.46
C ARG A 86 -4.40 -5.36 -4.83
N TYR A 87 -5.02 -5.26 -3.68
CA TYR A 87 -5.55 -6.43 -2.98
C TYR A 87 -6.73 -7.04 -3.75
N GLN A 88 -6.70 -8.33 -3.91
CA GLN A 88 -7.78 -9.09 -4.56
C GLN A 88 -8.76 -9.60 -3.50
N ALA A 89 -10.01 -9.16 -3.59
CA ALA A 89 -11.04 -9.44 -2.57
C ALA A 89 -11.34 -10.94 -2.33
N GLN A 90 -10.98 -11.81 -3.27
CA GLN A 90 -11.13 -13.26 -3.12
C GLN A 90 -10.05 -13.90 -2.23
N ILE A 91 -8.97 -13.18 -1.91
CA ILE A 91 -7.91 -13.68 -1.03
C ILE A 91 -8.27 -13.28 0.41
N PRO A 92 -8.45 -14.22 1.33
CA PRO A 92 -8.80 -13.87 2.71
C PRO A 92 -7.64 -13.15 3.40
N VAL A 93 -7.95 -12.08 4.12
CA VAL A 93 -6.98 -11.47 5.03
C VAL A 93 -6.69 -12.45 6.17
N PRO A 94 -5.43 -12.64 6.56
CA PRO A 94 -5.08 -13.51 7.68
C PRO A 94 -5.84 -13.17 8.96
N THR A 95 -6.14 -14.19 9.75
CA THR A 95 -6.90 -14.06 11.00
C THR A 95 -6.25 -13.07 11.97
N ASN A 96 -7.05 -12.29 12.66
CA ASN A 96 -6.64 -11.27 13.64
C ASN A 96 -5.90 -10.06 13.03
N TYR A 97 -5.98 -9.85 11.73
CA TYR A 97 -5.47 -8.64 11.08
C TYR A 97 -6.61 -7.72 10.67
N THR A 98 -6.45 -6.43 10.92
CA THR A 98 -7.42 -5.38 10.58
C THR A 98 -6.78 -4.34 9.68
N GLY A 99 -7.55 -3.82 8.71
CA GLY A 99 -7.10 -2.81 7.77
C GLY A 99 -6.59 -1.54 8.46
N SER A 100 -5.47 -1.02 7.98
CA SER A 100 -4.79 0.16 8.48
C SER A 100 -3.97 0.81 7.37
N TYR A 101 -3.24 1.86 7.72
CA TYR A 101 -2.33 2.56 6.82
C TYR A 101 -0.98 2.77 7.50
N MET A 102 0.08 2.61 6.73
CA MET A 102 1.46 2.81 7.17
C MET A 102 2.08 3.97 6.37
N PRO A 103 2.65 4.99 7.03
CA PRO A 103 3.43 6.00 6.34
C PRO A 103 4.78 5.40 5.91
N PHE A 104 5.18 5.64 4.68
CA PHE A 104 6.47 5.19 4.15
C PHE A 104 6.96 6.17 3.09
N ASP A 105 8.14 6.77 3.31
CA ASP A 105 8.79 7.70 2.39
C ASP A 105 7.83 8.75 1.78
N LYS A 106 7.11 9.48 2.63
CA LYS A 106 6.09 10.49 2.27
C LYS A 106 4.87 9.97 1.51
N LYS A 107 4.71 8.66 1.43
CA LYS A 107 3.54 7.97 0.87
C LYS A 107 2.77 7.26 1.97
N VAL A 108 1.57 6.84 1.65
CA VAL A 108 0.71 6.07 2.55
C VAL A 108 0.44 4.72 1.90
N VAL A 109 0.81 3.66 2.59
CA VAL A 109 0.64 2.27 2.14
C VAL A 109 -0.54 1.64 2.87
N ALA A 110 -1.53 1.14 2.13
CA ALA A 110 -2.60 0.33 2.70
C ALA A 110 -2.02 -0.99 3.23
N CYS A 111 -2.32 -1.31 4.48
CA CYS A 111 -1.77 -2.45 5.18
C CYS A 111 -2.78 -3.02 6.19
N TYR A 112 -2.33 -3.97 6.97
CA TYR A 112 -3.09 -4.56 8.08
C TYR A 112 -2.22 -4.59 9.33
N ILE A 113 -2.83 -4.38 10.48
CA ILE A 113 -2.20 -4.51 11.79
C ILE A 113 -2.81 -5.68 12.55
N TYR A 114 -1.99 -6.36 13.34
CA TYR A 114 -2.45 -7.43 14.20
C TYR A 114 -3.27 -6.85 15.35
N THR A 115 -4.49 -7.36 15.50
CA THR A 115 -5.38 -7.00 16.61
C THR A 115 -5.51 -8.22 17.51
N GLU A 116 -4.97 -8.16 18.72
CA GLU A 116 -5.24 -9.16 19.72
C GLU A 116 -6.74 -9.17 20.00
N LEU A 117 -7.35 -10.34 19.92
CA LEU A 117 -8.68 -10.56 20.50
C LEU A 117 -8.51 -10.47 22.02
N THR A 118 -8.48 -9.26 22.53
CA THR A 118 -8.62 -9.08 23.99
C THR A 118 -10.01 -9.55 24.34
N ASN A 119 -10.10 -10.71 24.98
CA ASN A 119 -11.30 -11.21 25.65
C ASN A 119 -11.70 -10.30 26.82
N ASN A 120 -11.51 -9.01 26.71
CA ASN A 120 -11.90 -8.03 27.69
C ASN A 120 -13.23 -7.42 27.23
N PRO A 121 -14.36 -7.79 27.87
CA PRO A 121 -15.69 -7.28 27.48
C PRO A 121 -15.81 -5.76 27.56
N LEU A 122 -14.86 -5.07 28.17
CA LEU A 122 -14.83 -3.60 28.25
C LEU A 122 -14.28 -2.93 26.99
N SER A 123 -13.50 -3.62 26.15
CA SER A 123 -13.01 -3.06 24.90
C SER A 123 -14.03 -3.10 23.76
N VAL A 124 -15.04 -3.97 23.87
CA VAL A 124 -16.12 -4.08 22.87
C VAL A 124 -17.15 -2.95 23.05
N GLN A 125 -17.29 -2.39 24.25
CA GLN A 125 -18.25 -1.30 24.49
C GLN A 125 -17.75 0.07 24.02
N ALA A 126 -16.46 0.30 23.96
CA ALA A 126 -15.91 1.58 23.47
C ALA A 126 -16.04 1.78 21.95
N GLY A 127 -16.23 0.69 21.19
CA GLY A 127 -16.41 0.74 19.73
C GLY A 127 -17.86 0.84 19.25
N MET A 128 -18.84 0.70 20.14
CA MET A 128 -20.27 0.65 19.78
C MET A 128 -21.06 1.93 20.09
N GLU A 129 -20.51 2.88 20.81
CA GLU A 129 -21.26 4.10 21.20
C GLU A 129 -21.17 5.28 20.25
N ASN A 130 -20.53 5.18 19.09
CA ASN A 130 -20.44 6.30 18.15
C ASN A 130 -21.05 6.03 16.77
N LYS A 131 -22.16 5.27 16.69
CA LYS A 131 -22.83 5.00 15.42
C LYS A 131 -24.12 5.78 15.16
N ASP A 132 -24.50 6.68 16.04
CA ASP A 132 -25.78 7.41 15.90
C ASP A 132 -25.64 8.93 16.11
N THR A 133 -24.69 9.61 15.49
CA THR A 133 -24.81 11.07 15.26
C THR A 133 -23.79 11.56 14.23
N LEU A 134 -23.98 11.20 12.98
CA LEU A 134 -23.43 11.99 11.89
C LEU A 134 -24.57 12.61 11.11
N GLN A 135 -24.94 13.81 11.51
CA GLN A 135 -25.72 14.74 10.69
C GLN A 135 -24.87 15.17 9.48
N PRO A 136 -25.44 15.24 8.26
CA PRO A 136 -24.71 15.73 7.11
C PRO A 136 -24.59 17.25 7.17
N GLY A 137 -23.37 17.75 7.29
CA GLY A 137 -23.07 19.16 7.08
C GLY A 137 -22.21 19.83 8.14
N GLU A 138 -20.96 19.43 8.26
CA GLU A 138 -19.91 20.35 8.74
C GLU A 138 -18.57 19.93 8.12
N SER A 139 -18.11 20.79 7.20
CA SER A 139 -16.76 20.81 6.66
C SER A 139 -15.81 21.27 7.78
N THR A 140 -14.97 20.36 8.27
CA THR A 140 -13.77 20.77 9.01
C THR A 140 -12.55 20.46 8.16
N ALA A 141 -12.22 21.43 7.32
CA ALA A 141 -10.88 21.62 6.83
C ALA A 141 -10.06 22.14 7.99
N ASP A 142 -9.38 21.28 8.71
CA ASP A 142 -8.20 21.51 9.55
C ASP A 142 -7.82 20.15 10.16
N ALA A 143 -7.18 19.31 9.33
CA ALA A 143 -6.41 18.20 9.86
C ALA A 143 -5.08 18.80 10.32
N ASP A 144 -4.96 19.05 11.61
CA ASP A 144 -3.68 19.36 12.24
C ASP A 144 -2.63 18.30 11.85
N PRO A 145 -1.39 18.71 11.55
CA PRO A 145 -0.33 17.75 11.28
C PRO A 145 -0.18 16.86 12.51
N VAL A 146 -0.26 15.54 12.28
CA VAL A 146 -0.06 14.51 13.30
C VAL A 146 1.20 14.84 14.08
N SER A 147 1.04 15.18 15.35
CA SER A 147 2.14 15.56 16.23
C SER A 147 3.12 14.37 16.34
N VAL A 148 4.41 14.69 16.33
CA VAL A 148 5.53 13.70 16.33
C VAL A 148 5.57 12.85 17.61
N ASP A 149 4.76 13.19 18.62
CA ASP A 149 4.70 12.49 19.91
C ASP A 149 3.94 11.14 19.86
N SER A 150 3.35 10.78 18.71
CA SER A 150 2.63 9.50 18.53
C SER A 150 3.45 8.37 17.89
N LEU A 151 4.73 8.59 17.64
CA LEU A 151 5.60 7.54 17.05
C LEU A 151 5.83 6.35 17.98
N ASP A 152 5.71 6.54 19.29
CA ASP A 152 5.86 5.47 20.29
C ASP A 152 4.65 4.50 20.36
N GLU A 153 3.54 4.87 19.70
CA GLU A 153 2.32 4.05 19.66
C GLU A 153 2.13 3.31 18.31
N MET A 154 3.06 3.49 17.36
CA MET A 154 2.96 2.81 16.08
C MET A 154 3.26 1.32 16.24
N PRO A 155 2.48 0.44 15.58
CA PRO A 155 2.81 -0.99 15.54
C PRO A 155 4.21 -1.21 14.98
N GLU A 156 4.93 -2.19 15.54
CA GLU A 156 6.23 -2.58 15.02
C GLU A 156 6.12 -3.31 13.69
N PHE A 157 5.04 -4.09 13.53
CA PHE A 157 4.82 -4.93 12.36
C PHE A 157 3.57 -4.53 11.59
N TYR A 158 3.72 -4.46 10.26
CA TYR A 158 2.64 -4.20 9.32
C TYR A 158 2.56 -5.33 8.30
N LEU A 159 1.36 -5.86 8.10
CA LEU A 159 1.09 -6.85 7.07
C LEU A 159 0.59 -6.14 5.82
N PHE A 160 1.14 -6.41 4.65
CA PHE A 160 0.63 -5.91 3.38
C PHE A 160 0.57 -7.01 2.32
N TYR A 161 -0.34 -6.87 1.37
CA TYR A 161 -0.39 -7.71 0.19
C TYR A 161 0.50 -7.11 -0.89
N GLY A 162 1.41 -7.90 -1.43
CA GLY A 162 2.41 -7.39 -2.35
C GLY A 162 2.92 -8.43 -3.31
N MET A 163 3.73 -7.97 -4.25
CA MET A 163 4.40 -8.76 -5.27
C MET A 163 5.91 -8.64 -5.12
N ASN A 164 6.64 -9.73 -5.31
CA ASN A 164 8.09 -9.70 -5.38
C ASN A 164 8.59 -9.46 -6.82
N ASN A 165 9.89 -9.29 -6.97
CA ASN A 165 10.51 -9.07 -8.28
C ASN A 165 10.42 -10.26 -9.25
N ASN A 166 9.94 -11.43 -8.79
CA ASN A 166 9.66 -12.60 -9.63
C ASN A 166 8.18 -12.69 -10.06
N GLY A 167 7.35 -11.72 -9.70
CA GLY A 167 5.92 -11.70 -10.03
C GLY A 167 5.05 -12.55 -9.12
N GLU A 168 5.56 -12.99 -7.97
CA GLU A 168 4.81 -13.78 -7.01
C GLU A 168 4.11 -12.88 -6.00
N GLU A 169 2.80 -13.04 -5.89
CA GLU A 169 1.96 -12.29 -4.95
C GLU A 169 1.79 -13.06 -3.64
N ASN A 170 1.97 -12.38 -2.52
CA ASN A 170 1.79 -12.93 -1.17
C ASN A 170 1.49 -11.83 -0.16
N PHE A 171 1.13 -12.23 1.05
CA PHE A 171 1.24 -11.35 2.20
C PHE A 171 2.68 -11.29 2.67
N TYR A 172 3.12 -10.08 3.03
CA TYR A 172 4.44 -9.79 3.59
C TYR A 172 4.29 -9.05 4.91
N LEU A 173 5.14 -9.38 5.87
CA LEU A 173 5.23 -8.70 7.14
C LEU A 173 6.43 -7.75 7.11
N TYR A 174 6.19 -6.47 7.30
CA TYR A 174 7.20 -5.43 7.37
C TYR A 174 7.47 -5.05 8.81
N ASP A 175 8.73 -5.12 9.22
CA ASP A 175 9.21 -4.64 10.50
C ASP A 175 9.60 -3.17 10.35
N TRP A 176 8.83 -2.29 10.98
CA TRP A 176 9.04 -0.86 10.92
C TRP A 176 10.34 -0.42 11.60
N LYS A 177 10.72 -1.06 12.71
CA LYS A 177 11.92 -0.70 13.47
C LYS A 177 13.20 -1.11 12.75
N GLU A 178 13.22 -2.32 12.22
CA GLU A 178 14.38 -2.88 11.55
C GLU A 178 14.45 -2.51 10.06
N GLY A 179 13.37 -2.03 9.48
CA GLY A 179 13.27 -1.71 8.05
C GLY A 179 13.39 -2.94 7.15
N THR A 180 12.95 -4.09 7.63
CA THR A 180 13.05 -5.37 6.93
C THR A 180 11.66 -5.95 6.64
N TYR A 181 11.58 -6.88 5.70
CA TYR A 181 10.35 -7.60 5.41
C TYR A 181 10.59 -9.10 5.30
N GLN A 182 9.55 -9.87 5.54
CA GLN A 182 9.53 -11.30 5.33
C GLN A 182 8.18 -11.76 4.76
N ARG A 183 8.19 -12.86 4.03
CA ARG A 183 6.94 -13.49 3.58
C ARG A 183 6.15 -13.94 4.81
N TYR A 184 4.87 -13.56 4.85
CA TYR A 184 3.96 -14.04 5.88
C TYR A 184 3.52 -15.47 5.57
N VAL A 185 3.61 -16.34 6.58
CA VAL A 185 3.08 -17.70 6.54
C VAL A 185 2.18 -17.88 7.74
N GLU A 186 0.90 -18.12 7.50
CA GLU A 186 -0.03 -18.46 8.56
C GLU A 186 0.38 -19.79 9.21
N ARG A 187 0.58 -19.79 10.53
CA ARG A 187 0.87 -21.03 11.26
C ARG A 187 -0.43 -21.81 11.39
N ASP A 188 -0.42 -23.04 10.89
CA ASP A 188 -1.48 -23.99 11.15
C ASP A 188 -1.39 -24.43 12.63
N THR A 189 -2.29 -23.90 13.45
CA THR A 189 -2.38 -24.24 14.89
C THR A 189 -3.11 -25.56 15.14
N SER A 190 -3.41 -26.35 14.10
CA SER A 190 -4.15 -27.60 14.22
C SER A 190 -3.34 -28.79 14.79
N TYR A 191 -2.04 -28.60 15.09
CA TYR A 191 -1.15 -29.66 15.56
C TYR A 191 -0.93 -29.75 17.07
N ASP A 192 -1.57 -28.90 17.88
CA ASP A 192 -1.35 -28.86 19.36
C ASP A 192 -2.49 -29.51 20.18
N LEU A 193 -3.12 -30.56 19.68
CA LEU A 193 -4.07 -31.36 20.48
C LEU A 193 -3.81 -32.87 20.30
N ASP A 194 -2.72 -33.35 20.89
CA ASP A 194 -2.55 -34.76 21.33
C ASP A 194 -1.96 -34.79 22.74
#